data_243a2ab40b1d804641c116a4be51308a
#
_entry.id   243a2ab40b1d804641c116a4be51308a
#
_cell.length_a   1.000
_cell.length_b   1.000
_cell.length_c   1.000
_cell.angle_alpha   90.00
_cell.angle_beta   90.00
_cell.angle_gamma   90.00
#
_symmetry.space_group_name_H-M   'P 1'
#
loop_
_entity.id
_entity.type
_entity.pdbx_description
1 polymer ?
#
loop_
_entity_poly.entity_id
_entity_poly.type
_entity_poly.pdbx_seq_one_letter_code
_entity_poly.pdbx_strand_id
1 'polypeptide(L)'
;MDKQEIKNELENLLTRECYSHKDLAQEIHVRESTISNWMRDPKRSIPVDKLIFIAKSFNDLRFKRAVGDYLTEMPTIFGENIQFKQDSASLYLASQKDEMERQSMDRETVMYFAMRPDEISETQRRYVVQWLNKFSKEISDEYSLLDTLFDEFKVNPLELEISR
;
A
#
# COMPACT_ATOMS: atom_id res chain seq x y z
N MET A 1 6.87 -3.97 -6.14
CA MET A 1 5.90 -5.09 -5.87
C MET A 1 6.13 -6.20 -6.88
N ASP A 2 6.31 -7.45 -6.42
CA ASP A 2 6.53 -8.60 -7.30
C ASP A 2 5.23 -9.37 -7.60
N LYS A 3 5.36 -10.45 -8.42
CA LYS A 3 4.19 -11.27 -8.82
C LYS A 3 3.55 -12.01 -7.66
N GLN A 4 4.31 -12.37 -6.64
CA GLN A 4 3.77 -13.10 -5.49
C GLN A 4 3.08 -12.14 -4.53
N GLU A 5 3.64 -10.96 -4.35
CA GLU A 5 3.07 -9.91 -3.52
C GLU A 5 1.68 -9.48 -4.02
N ILE A 6 1.50 -9.23 -5.33
CA ILE A 6 0.18 -8.87 -5.87
C ILE A 6 -0.85 -10.01 -5.76
N LYS A 7 -0.42 -11.28 -5.82
CA LYS A 7 -1.30 -12.42 -5.58
C LYS A 7 -1.73 -12.50 -4.12
N ASN A 8 -0.80 -12.31 -3.19
CA ASN A 8 -1.09 -12.28 -1.76
C ASN A 8 -2.08 -11.16 -1.45
N GLU A 9 -1.90 -9.98 -2.09
CA GLU A 9 -2.83 -8.87 -1.88
C GLU A 9 -4.21 -9.16 -2.50
N LEU A 10 -4.29 -9.91 -3.59
CA LEU A 10 -5.59 -10.37 -4.10
C LEU A 10 -6.28 -11.33 -3.12
N GLU A 11 -5.57 -12.27 -2.48
CA GLU A 11 -6.14 -13.14 -1.44
C GLU A 11 -6.62 -12.32 -0.23
N ASN A 12 -5.85 -11.30 0.15
CA ASN A 12 -6.23 -10.39 1.22
C ASN A 12 -7.52 -9.63 0.86
N LEU A 13 -7.63 -9.12 -0.36
CA LEU A 13 -8.86 -8.48 -0.87
C LEU A 13 -10.04 -9.43 -0.74
N LEU A 14 -9.92 -10.66 -1.26
CA LEU A 14 -11.00 -11.65 -1.23
C LEU A 14 -11.44 -11.96 0.21
N THR A 15 -10.48 -12.00 1.13
CA THR A 15 -10.75 -12.22 2.56
C THR A 15 -11.52 -11.04 3.16
N ARG A 16 -11.11 -9.81 2.88
CA ARG A 16 -11.78 -8.58 3.36
C ARG A 16 -13.22 -8.47 2.86
N GLU A 17 -13.40 -8.77 1.57
CA GLU A 17 -14.71 -8.67 0.90
C GLU A 17 -15.59 -9.91 1.11
N CYS A 18 -15.10 -10.92 1.84
CA CYS A 18 -15.79 -12.20 2.02
C CYS A 18 -16.13 -12.91 0.70
N TYR A 19 -15.28 -12.77 -0.32
CA TYR A 19 -15.42 -13.37 -1.64
C TYR A 19 -14.62 -14.68 -1.73
N SER A 20 -15.22 -15.70 -2.37
CA SER A 20 -14.50 -16.91 -2.76
C SER A 20 -13.84 -16.76 -4.15
N HIS A 21 -12.90 -17.64 -4.47
CA HIS A 21 -12.34 -17.74 -5.84
C HIS A 21 -13.43 -17.96 -6.90
N LYS A 22 -14.50 -18.67 -6.54
CA LYS A 22 -15.65 -18.89 -7.42
C LYS A 22 -16.40 -17.59 -7.70
N ASP A 23 -16.64 -16.79 -6.67
CA ASP A 23 -17.34 -15.51 -6.81
C ASP A 23 -16.52 -14.55 -7.67
N LEU A 24 -15.20 -14.45 -7.42
CA LEU A 24 -14.30 -13.68 -8.24
C LEU A 24 -14.30 -14.15 -9.70
N ALA A 25 -14.27 -15.48 -9.93
CA ALA A 25 -14.26 -16.04 -11.28
C ALA A 25 -15.52 -15.67 -12.05
N GLN A 26 -16.68 -15.63 -11.38
CA GLN A 26 -17.95 -15.17 -11.97
C GLN A 26 -17.90 -13.67 -12.30
N GLU A 27 -17.43 -12.86 -11.36
CA GLU A 27 -17.32 -11.40 -11.51
C GLU A 27 -16.47 -10.99 -12.71
N ILE A 28 -15.30 -11.62 -12.88
CA ILE A 28 -14.36 -11.27 -13.95
C ILE A 28 -14.49 -12.15 -15.21
N HIS A 29 -15.56 -12.95 -15.28
CA HIS A 29 -15.90 -13.82 -16.41
C HIS A 29 -14.78 -14.78 -16.83
N VAL A 30 -14.24 -15.52 -15.86
CA VAL A 30 -13.27 -16.60 -16.10
C VAL A 30 -13.70 -17.89 -15.41
N ARG A 31 -12.98 -19.00 -15.64
CA ARG A 31 -13.20 -20.24 -14.91
C ARG A 31 -12.52 -20.18 -13.53
N GLU A 32 -13.15 -20.76 -12.52
CA GLU A 32 -12.55 -20.88 -11.17
C GLU A 32 -11.16 -21.53 -11.23
N SER A 33 -10.96 -22.55 -12.08
CA SER A 33 -9.67 -23.17 -12.31
C SER A 33 -8.60 -22.19 -12.82
N THR A 34 -9.02 -21.12 -13.51
CA THR A 34 -8.11 -20.07 -14.00
C THR A 34 -7.57 -19.26 -12.81
N ILE A 35 -8.45 -18.85 -11.88
CA ILE A 35 -8.04 -18.17 -10.63
C ILE A 35 -7.08 -19.06 -9.85
N SER A 36 -7.48 -20.30 -9.60
CA SER A 36 -6.65 -21.29 -8.87
C SER A 36 -5.28 -21.47 -9.52
N ASN A 37 -5.20 -21.46 -10.85
CA ASN A 37 -3.92 -21.58 -11.57
C ASN A 37 -3.07 -20.33 -11.44
N TRP A 38 -3.66 -19.12 -11.43
CA TRP A 38 -2.89 -17.88 -11.18
C TRP A 38 -2.31 -17.88 -9.78
N MET A 39 -3.08 -18.30 -8.79
CA MET A 39 -2.66 -18.26 -7.38
C MET A 39 -1.59 -19.32 -7.04
N ARG A 40 -1.72 -20.53 -7.57
CA ARG A 40 -0.83 -21.67 -7.24
C ARG A 40 0.51 -21.65 -7.98
N ASP A 41 0.53 -21.21 -9.23
CA ASP A 41 1.73 -21.26 -10.04
C ASP A 41 2.53 -19.97 -9.90
N PRO A 42 3.71 -19.99 -9.23
CA PRO A 42 4.51 -18.77 -9.02
C PRO A 42 5.05 -18.18 -10.34
N LYS A 43 5.10 -18.96 -11.41
CA LYS A 43 5.54 -18.48 -12.73
C LYS A 43 4.44 -17.73 -13.49
N ARG A 44 3.19 -18.00 -13.19
CA ARG A 44 2.05 -17.34 -13.83
C ARG A 44 1.80 -15.98 -13.22
N SER A 45 1.53 -15.00 -14.06
CA SER A 45 1.03 -13.68 -13.65
C SER A 45 -0.49 -13.63 -13.82
N ILE A 46 -1.15 -12.83 -13.04
CA ILE A 46 -2.52 -12.41 -13.31
C ILE A 46 -2.46 -11.44 -14.49
N PRO A 47 -3.29 -11.59 -15.55
CA PRO A 47 -3.31 -10.65 -16.66
C PRO A 47 -3.63 -9.23 -16.20
N VAL A 48 -2.93 -8.25 -16.78
CA VAL A 48 -3.03 -6.83 -16.38
C VAL A 48 -4.46 -6.30 -16.52
N ASP A 49 -5.15 -6.66 -17.59
CA ASP A 49 -6.56 -6.29 -17.81
C ASP A 49 -7.49 -6.81 -16.71
N LYS A 50 -7.19 -8.00 -16.17
CA LYS A 50 -7.95 -8.59 -15.06
C LYS A 50 -7.63 -7.91 -13.73
N LEU A 51 -6.36 -7.57 -13.46
CA LEU A 51 -6.00 -6.79 -12.27
C LEU A 51 -6.70 -5.43 -12.27
N ILE A 52 -6.70 -4.72 -13.39
CA ILE A 52 -7.38 -3.42 -13.53
C ILE A 52 -8.89 -3.59 -13.34
N PHE A 53 -9.47 -4.64 -13.92
CA PHE A 53 -10.91 -4.90 -13.80
C PHE A 53 -11.28 -5.15 -12.33
N ILE A 54 -10.54 -6.05 -11.62
CA ILE A 54 -10.76 -6.34 -10.21
C ILE A 54 -10.65 -5.05 -9.37
N ALA A 55 -9.59 -4.26 -9.59
CA ALA A 55 -9.40 -3.00 -8.87
C ALA A 55 -10.53 -1.98 -9.07
N LYS A 56 -11.22 -2.04 -10.22
CA LYS A 56 -12.40 -1.20 -10.48
C LYS A 56 -13.70 -1.76 -9.91
N SER A 57 -13.85 -3.09 -9.85
CA SER A 57 -15.05 -3.75 -9.33
C SER A 57 -15.17 -3.64 -7.81
N PHE A 58 -14.03 -3.67 -7.11
CA PHE A 58 -13.99 -3.55 -5.66
C PHE A 58 -13.61 -2.13 -5.22
N ASN A 59 -14.28 -1.62 -4.18
CA ASN A 59 -13.94 -0.30 -3.63
C ASN A 59 -12.87 -0.40 -2.53
N ASP A 60 -11.86 -1.24 -2.75
CA ASP A 60 -10.73 -1.45 -1.85
C ASP A 60 -9.53 -0.62 -2.30
N LEU A 61 -9.19 0.41 -1.54
CA LEU A 61 -8.08 1.33 -1.87
C LEU A 61 -6.72 0.65 -1.76
N ARG A 62 -6.57 -0.33 -0.86
CA ARG A 62 -5.30 -1.08 -0.69
C ARG A 62 -4.99 -1.88 -1.92
N PHE A 63 -5.98 -2.62 -2.43
CA PHE A 63 -5.81 -3.39 -3.65
C PHE A 63 -5.59 -2.48 -4.87
N LYS A 64 -6.31 -1.34 -4.98
CA LYS A 64 -6.09 -0.35 -6.04
C LYS A 64 -4.65 0.17 -6.06
N ARG A 65 -4.09 0.49 -4.88
CA ARG A 65 -2.68 0.90 -4.75
C ARG A 65 -1.73 -0.23 -5.12
N ALA A 66 -1.95 -1.43 -4.58
CA ALA A 66 -1.12 -2.59 -4.89
C ALA A 66 -1.06 -2.87 -6.39
N VAL A 67 -2.18 -2.75 -7.10
CA VAL A 67 -2.21 -2.86 -8.57
C VAL A 67 -1.41 -1.73 -9.22
N GLY A 68 -1.54 -0.49 -8.73
CA GLY A 68 -0.73 0.65 -9.19
C GLY A 68 0.76 0.41 -9.05
N ASP A 69 1.20 0.03 -7.85
CA ASP A 69 2.60 -0.26 -7.53
C ASP A 69 3.16 -1.43 -8.38
N TYR A 70 2.35 -2.47 -8.58
CA TYR A 70 2.72 -3.60 -9.42
C TYR A 70 2.90 -3.22 -10.89
N LEU A 71 2.00 -2.39 -11.43
CA LEU A 71 2.02 -1.97 -12.83
C LEU A 71 3.10 -0.93 -13.15
N THR A 72 3.47 -0.11 -12.16
CA THR A 72 4.45 0.96 -12.33
C THR A 72 5.85 0.57 -11.85
N GLU A 73 6.01 -0.66 -11.34
CA GLU A 73 7.24 -1.14 -10.71
C GLU A 73 7.75 -0.23 -9.58
N MET A 74 6.83 0.54 -8.97
CA MET A 74 7.17 1.39 -7.84
C MET A 74 7.51 0.53 -6.62
N PRO A 75 8.54 0.88 -5.85
CA PRO A 75 8.78 0.22 -4.58
C PRO A 75 7.56 0.40 -3.68
N THR A 76 7.09 -0.70 -3.11
CA THR A 76 5.96 -0.67 -2.16
C THR A 76 6.37 0.16 -0.96
N ILE A 77 5.80 1.35 -0.82
CA ILE A 77 5.98 2.20 0.35
C ILE A 77 5.29 1.55 1.57
N PHE A 78 4.30 0.72 1.28
CA PHE A 78 3.47 0.03 2.28
C PHE A 78 4.14 -1.28 2.69
N GLY A 79 4.73 -1.30 3.88
CA GLY A 79 5.43 -2.48 4.41
C GLY A 79 4.51 -3.71 4.53
N GLU A 80 5.11 -4.89 4.39
CA GLU A 80 4.47 -6.22 4.41
C GLU A 80 3.71 -6.56 5.72
N ASN A 81 3.78 -5.72 6.75
CA ASN A 81 3.35 -6.04 8.11
C ASN A 81 2.16 -5.22 8.62
N ILE A 82 1.21 -4.88 7.77
CA ILE A 82 -0.05 -4.33 8.27
C ILE A 82 -0.85 -5.48 8.87
N GLN A 83 -0.74 -5.65 10.18
CA GLN A 83 -1.60 -6.58 10.92
C GLN A 83 -3.04 -6.07 10.84
N PHE A 84 -3.89 -6.83 10.14
CA PHE A 84 -5.29 -6.54 9.77
C PHE A 84 -6.28 -6.38 10.94
N LYS A 85 -5.85 -6.08 12.16
CA LYS A 85 -6.71 -5.95 13.35
C LYS A 85 -6.34 -4.76 14.25
N GLN A 86 -5.86 -3.69 13.65
CA GLN A 86 -5.69 -2.46 14.43
C GLN A 86 -6.93 -1.58 14.19
N ASP A 87 -7.59 -1.21 15.28
CA ASP A 87 -8.63 -0.18 15.25
C ASP A 87 -8.03 1.19 14.89
N SER A 88 -8.87 2.11 14.43
CA SER A 88 -8.43 3.43 13.99
C SER A 88 -7.68 4.21 15.08
N ALA A 89 -8.03 4.03 16.36
CA ALA A 89 -7.34 4.71 17.47
C ALA A 89 -5.91 4.19 17.64
N SER A 90 -5.70 2.88 17.55
CA SER A 90 -4.36 2.27 17.60
C SER A 90 -3.49 2.69 16.42
N LEU A 91 -4.05 2.75 15.22
CA LEU A 91 -3.34 3.24 14.02
C LEU A 91 -3.00 4.72 14.13
N TYR A 92 -3.91 5.55 14.66
CA TYR A 92 -3.63 6.96 14.90
C TYR A 92 -2.47 7.16 15.88
N LEU A 93 -2.45 6.43 16.99
CA LEU A 93 -1.34 6.51 17.96
C LEU A 93 -0.01 6.03 17.34
N ALA A 94 -0.04 5.00 16.49
CA ALA A 94 1.14 4.52 15.79
C ALA A 94 1.67 5.58 14.81
N SER A 95 0.80 6.20 14.00
CA SER A 95 1.19 7.26 13.05
C SER A 95 1.80 8.47 13.78
N GLN A 96 1.23 8.89 14.90
CA GLN A 96 1.77 9.99 15.72
C GLN A 96 3.17 9.68 16.26
N LYS A 97 3.41 8.43 16.66
CA LYS A 97 4.74 8.02 17.13
C LYS A 97 5.77 8.08 15.99
N ASP A 98 5.42 7.58 14.81
CA ASP A 98 6.33 7.57 13.66
C ASP A 98 6.61 8.99 13.16
N GLU A 99 5.61 9.87 13.16
CA GLU A 99 5.78 11.30 12.90
C GLU A 99 6.77 11.94 13.87
N MET A 100 6.62 11.72 15.18
CA MET A 100 7.55 12.25 16.20
C MET A 100 8.98 11.74 15.99
N GLU A 101 9.14 10.45 15.66
CA GLU A 101 10.44 9.87 15.37
C GLU A 101 11.10 10.49 14.14
N ARG A 102 10.35 10.73 13.06
CA ARG A 102 10.84 11.41 11.87
C ARG A 102 11.19 12.87 12.18
N GLN A 103 10.29 13.60 12.85
CA GLN A 103 10.51 15.01 13.20
C GLN A 103 11.78 15.22 14.02
N SER A 104 12.18 14.24 14.84
CA SER A 104 13.44 14.31 15.58
C SER A 104 14.69 14.42 14.69
N MET A 105 14.58 14.00 13.42
CA MET A 105 15.65 14.04 12.43
C MET A 105 15.55 15.24 11.47
N ASP A 106 14.43 15.94 11.43
CA ASP A 106 14.14 16.97 10.42
C ASP A 106 15.19 18.08 10.40
N ARG A 107 15.59 18.55 11.57
CA ARG A 107 16.55 19.67 11.69
C ARG A 107 17.85 19.42 10.93
N GLU A 108 18.38 18.21 11.06
CA GLU A 108 19.65 17.83 10.44
C GLU A 108 19.45 17.49 8.97
N THR A 109 18.36 16.77 8.64
CA THR A 109 18.05 16.35 7.28
C THR A 109 17.80 17.56 6.35
N VAL A 110 17.09 18.58 6.81
CA VAL A 110 16.82 19.81 6.02
C VAL A 110 18.11 20.52 5.66
N MET A 111 19.13 20.49 6.52
CA MET A 111 20.45 21.04 6.19
C MET A 111 21.10 20.28 5.02
N TYR A 112 20.95 18.95 4.99
CA TYR A 112 21.48 18.14 3.89
C TYR A 112 20.71 18.33 2.58
N PHE A 113 19.40 18.59 2.62
CA PHE A 113 18.61 18.91 1.44
C PHE A 113 19.04 20.21 0.76
N ALA A 114 19.64 21.16 1.50
CA ALA A 114 20.17 22.40 0.96
C ALA A 114 21.56 22.24 0.31
N MET A 115 22.23 21.10 0.49
CA MET A 115 23.54 20.81 -0.08
C MET A 115 23.42 20.30 -1.52
N ARG A 116 24.47 20.48 -2.31
CA ARG A 116 24.55 19.83 -3.62
C ARG A 116 24.78 18.32 -3.45
N PRO A 117 24.20 17.49 -4.32
CA PRO A 117 24.35 16.02 -4.21
C PRO A 117 25.81 15.51 -4.21
N ASP A 118 26.70 16.22 -4.89
CA ASP A 118 28.14 15.93 -4.98
C ASP A 118 28.95 16.34 -3.75
N GLU A 119 28.39 17.22 -2.91
CA GLU A 119 29.00 17.69 -1.66
C GLU A 119 28.58 16.84 -0.43
N ILE A 120 27.56 15.97 -0.59
CA ILE A 120 27.03 15.13 0.48
C ILE A 120 27.99 13.97 0.74
N SER A 121 28.53 13.86 1.95
CA SER A 121 29.33 12.72 2.37
C SER A 121 28.48 11.45 2.50
N GLU A 122 29.12 10.28 2.44
CA GLU A 122 28.45 8.99 2.58
C GLU A 122 27.70 8.86 3.94
N THR A 123 28.23 9.44 5.00
CA THR A 123 27.56 9.45 6.32
C THR A 123 26.28 10.26 6.29
N GLN A 124 26.32 11.45 5.67
CA GLN A 124 25.14 12.31 5.51
C GLN A 124 24.10 11.64 4.61
N ARG A 125 24.53 11.00 3.51
CA ARG A 125 23.66 10.24 2.65
C ARG A 125 22.93 9.12 3.40
N ARG A 126 23.63 8.34 4.23
CA ARG A 126 23.00 7.32 5.08
C ARG A 126 21.97 7.90 6.02
N TYR A 127 22.24 9.06 6.60
CA TYR A 127 21.30 9.75 7.47
C TYR A 127 20.03 10.15 6.71
N VAL A 128 20.17 10.71 5.50
CA VAL A 128 19.02 11.02 4.63
C VAL A 128 18.23 9.76 4.28
N VAL A 129 18.90 8.63 3.99
CA VAL A 129 18.22 7.35 3.73
C VAL A 129 17.44 6.86 4.96
N GLN A 130 17.99 7.01 6.17
CA GLN A 130 17.27 6.67 7.39
C GLN A 130 16.04 7.55 7.60
N TRP A 131 16.14 8.85 7.32
CA TRP A 131 15.00 9.76 7.37
C TRP A 131 13.94 9.38 6.32
N LEU A 132 14.33 9.06 5.09
CA LEU A 132 13.42 8.61 4.04
C LEU A 132 12.68 7.32 4.44
N ASN A 133 13.36 6.38 5.08
CA ASN A 133 12.72 5.15 5.57
C ASN A 133 11.67 5.45 6.64
N LYS A 134 11.96 6.37 7.58
CA LYS A 134 10.99 6.79 8.60
C LYS A 134 9.81 7.52 7.98
N PHE A 135 10.06 8.42 7.04
CA PHE A 135 9.02 9.15 6.32
C PHE A 135 8.13 8.22 5.49
N SER A 136 8.72 7.24 4.80
CA SER A 136 7.95 6.24 4.05
C SER A 136 7.07 5.40 4.98
N LYS A 137 7.56 5.06 6.18
CA LYS A 137 6.78 4.33 7.18
C LYS A 137 5.61 5.17 7.70
N GLU A 138 5.85 6.43 8.07
CA GLU A 138 4.80 7.38 8.49
C GLU A 138 3.69 7.49 7.44
N ILE A 139 4.04 7.70 6.17
CA ILE A 139 3.07 7.73 5.06
C ILE A 139 2.27 6.42 5.00
N SER A 140 2.92 5.28 5.15
CA SER A 140 2.25 3.97 5.15
C SER A 140 1.22 3.85 6.26
N ASP A 141 1.57 4.28 7.47
CA ASP A 141 0.69 4.20 8.64
C ASP A 141 -0.47 5.19 8.53
N GLU A 142 -0.24 6.40 8.01
CA GLU A 142 -1.30 7.37 7.71
C GLU A 142 -2.29 6.85 6.65
N TYR A 143 -1.81 6.23 5.59
CA TYR A 143 -2.69 5.60 4.60
C TYR A 143 -3.48 4.43 5.19
N SER A 144 -2.88 3.64 6.06
CA SER A 144 -3.58 2.53 6.73
C SER A 144 -4.67 3.04 7.67
N LEU A 145 -4.40 4.12 8.39
CA LEU A 145 -5.37 4.83 9.20
C LEU A 145 -6.52 5.35 8.34
N LEU A 146 -6.22 6.03 7.23
CA LEU A 146 -7.22 6.57 6.33
C LEU A 146 -8.13 5.47 5.76
N ASP A 147 -7.57 4.36 5.28
CA ASP A 147 -8.34 3.23 4.78
C ASP A 147 -9.24 2.63 5.87
N THR A 148 -8.74 2.51 7.10
CA THR A 148 -9.51 2.01 8.24
C THR A 148 -10.67 2.95 8.61
N LEU A 149 -10.44 4.26 8.58
CA LEU A 149 -11.47 5.26 8.83
C LEU A 149 -12.58 5.22 7.76
N PHE A 150 -12.23 5.05 6.48
CA PHE A 150 -13.24 4.87 5.42
C PHE A 150 -14.11 3.64 5.70
N ASP A 151 -13.50 2.54 6.12
CA ASP A 151 -14.23 1.30 6.42
C ASP A 151 -15.09 1.42 7.68
N GLU A 152 -14.55 1.96 8.77
CA GLU A 152 -15.27 2.07 10.05
C GLU A 152 -16.45 3.03 9.98
N PHE A 153 -16.24 4.18 9.32
CA PHE A 153 -17.26 5.23 9.22
C PHE A 153 -18.11 5.16 7.96
N LYS A 154 -17.87 4.15 7.09
CA LYS A 154 -18.58 3.96 5.82
C LYS A 154 -18.55 5.20 4.91
N VAL A 155 -17.44 5.93 4.94
CA VAL A 155 -17.23 7.12 4.10
C VAL A 155 -16.80 6.68 2.71
N ASN A 156 -17.48 7.19 1.67
CA ASN A 156 -17.01 6.99 0.31
C ASN A 156 -15.86 7.97 0.01
N PRO A 157 -14.67 7.49 -0.41
CA PRO A 157 -13.55 8.37 -0.75
C PRO A 157 -13.87 9.45 -1.78
N LEU A 158 -14.88 9.23 -2.64
CA LEU A 158 -15.34 10.21 -3.64
C LEU A 158 -16.15 11.36 -3.05
N GLU A 159 -16.57 11.25 -1.79
CA GLU A 159 -17.28 12.33 -1.06
C GLU A 159 -16.31 13.36 -0.48
N LEU A 160 -15.02 13.06 -0.47
CA LEU A 160 -14.02 14.01 0.00
C LEU A 160 -13.87 15.16 -1.00
N GLU A 161 -14.16 16.37 -0.54
CA GLU A 161 -13.84 17.59 -1.28
C GLU A 161 -12.31 17.83 -1.23
N ILE A 162 -11.58 17.18 -2.13
CA ILE A 162 -10.17 17.49 -2.34
C ILE A 162 -10.14 18.81 -3.09
N SER A 163 -9.83 19.90 -2.39
CA SER A 163 -9.59 21.20 -3.02
C SER A 163 -8.49 21.07 -4.07
N ARG A 164 -8.87 21.25 -5.34
CA ARG A 164 -7.98 21.25 -6.51
C ARG A 164 -7.22 22.55 -6.63
#